data_ca3c1465f8d96510ce3c58cd810124ed
#
_entry.id   ca3c1465f8d96510ce3c58cd810124ed
#
_cell.length_a   1.000
_cell.length_b   1.000
_cell.length_c   1.000
_cell.angle_alpha   90.00
_cell.angle_beta   90.00
_cell.angle_gamma   90.00
#
_symmetry.space_group_name_H-M   'P 1'
#
loop_
_entity.id
_entity.type
_entity.pdbx_description
1 polymer ?
#
loop_
_entity_poly.entity_id
_entity_poly.type
_entity_poly.pdbx_seq_one_letter_code
_entity_poly.pdbx_strand_id
1 'polypeptide(L)'
;MYIEINNTMKNSANSRRDFLKKTGIVTAGITILPAHVVSGLGHKAPSDKLNIVGIGIGGKGYPNLKGMATENIVGLCDVDWKYADTCFKEFPNARRFWDWRKMFDDMGSSIDGVMVATADHTHAAIAATAITLGKHVYCQKPLTHSVYESRLLTKLTAKHNVATQMGNQGNSGDGVRQLCEWIWNNEIGEIKEVHAWTDRPIWPQGIQRPTKVMPTPKTLNWDLFIGPAPMRPYHEIYTPWNWRGWWDFGTGAFGDMACHVLDPVYRALKLGYPERVRGSSTSINTESAPQAETVEFTFPARDNMLKLAMPSVKIHWYDGGLLPNLSELLPAGENLMADGLGGCLFIGSKDTLMCGCGGYNSRLLSGRVPNVSPYLRRIPGADVFYPDGPHEQDWIRACKDSPENRTQATSNFAYSGPFNEMVLMGVLAIRLQGLNKALDWDGENMRFTNISTSEELKILISDDFKVLDGHPIFDKKYDMFNALASANEYIKHTYRQGWNLPSMPL
;
A
#
# COMPACT_ATOMS: atom_id res chain seq x y z
N MET A 1 -55.07 28.04 -19.16
CA MET A 1 -54.79 27.17 -20.31
C MET A 1 -53.31 26.80 -20.21
N TYR A 2 -53.04 25.72 -19.50
CA TYR A 2 -51.67 25.19 -19.22
C TYR A 2 -51.33 24.19 -20.31
N ILE A 3 -50.18 24.33 -20.94
CA ILE A 3 -49.63 23.34 -21.88
C ILE A 3 -48.46 22.67 -21.11
N GLU A 4 -48.62 21.40 -20.77
CA GLU A 4 -47.56 20.51 -20.30
C GLU A 4 -46.66 20.13 -21.47
N ILE A 5 -45.35 20.32 -21.29
CA ILE A 5 -44.35 19.77 -22.21
C ILE A 5 -43.63 18.66 -21.47
N ASN A 6 -43.97 17.42 -21.79
CA ASN A 6 -43.23 16.21 -21.37
C ASN A 6 -41.88 16.13 -22.12
N ASN A 7 -40.79 16.28 -21.42
CA ASN A 7 -39.43 16.03 -21.93
C ASN A 7 -38.88 14.74 -21.34
N THR A 8 -39.07 13.63 -22.05
CA THR A 8 -38.37 12.37 -21.80
C THR A 8 -37.02 12.40 -22.53
N MET A 9 -35.95 12.76 -21.82
CA MET A 9 -34.61 12.53 -22.35
C MET A 9 -34.21 11.08 -22.15
N LYS A 10 -34.17 10.33 -23.25
CA LYS A 10 -33.48 9.04 -23.32
C LYS A 10 -31.98 9.30 -23.46
N ASN A 11 -31.20 8.98 -22.42
CA ASN A 11 -29.75 8.88 -22.49
C ASN A 11 -29.38 7.68 -23.37
N SER A 12 -28.98 7.91 -24.60
CA SER A 12 -28.29 6.94 -25.43
C SER A 12 -26.79 7.21 -25.35
N ALA A 13 -26.07 6.34 -24.64
CA ALA A 13 -24.61 6.31 -24.69
C ALA A 13 -24.20 5.87 -26.13
N ASN A 14 -23.86 6.82 -26.98
CA ASN A 14 -23.28 6.52 -28.29
C ASN A 14 -21.83 6.06 -28.09
N SER A 15 -21.56 4.77 -28.35
CA SER A 15 -20.21 4.21 -28.42
C SER A 15 -19.44 4.87 -29.58
N ARG A 16 -18.10 5.06 -29.41
CA ARG A 16 -17.19 5.52 -30.48
C ARG A 16 -17.37 4.73 -31.79
N ARG A 17 -17.80 3.50 -31.71
CA ARG A 17 -18.06 2.60 -32.83
C ARG A 17 -19.28 3.02 -33.65
N ASP A 18 -20.29 3.63 -33.03
CA ASP A 18 -21.52 4.11 -33.73
C ASP A 18 -21.30 5.48 -34.39
N PHE A 19 -20.39 6.28 -33.84
CA PHE A 19 -19.95 7.53 -34.48
C PHE A 19 -19.25 7.27 -35.82
N LEU A 20 -18.34 6.29 -35.87
CA LEU A 20 -17.59 5.94 -37.09
C LEU A 20 -18.47 5.30 -38.17
N LYS A 21 -19.58 4.64 -37.81
CA LYS A 21 -20.52 4.08 -38.77
C LYS A 21 -21.42 5.12 -39.46
N LYS A 22 -21.64 6.28 -38.84
CA LYS A 22 -22.50 7.34 -39.38
C LYS A 22 -21.78 8.39 -40.24
N THR A 23 -20.45 8.39 -40.31
CA THR A 23 -19.64 9.36 -41.02
C THR A 23 -19.06 8.82 -42.34
N GLY A 24 -19.55 7.69 -42.83
CA GLY A 24 -19.12 7.13 -44.09
C GLY A 24 -19.90 7.71 -45.28
N ILE A 25 -19.43 8.78 -45.86
CA ILE A 25 -19.40 9.15 -47.30
C ILE A 25 -18.87 10.59 -47.43
N VAL A 26 -17.56 10.77 -47.55
CA VAL A 26 -16.91 11.76 -48.44
C VAL A 26 -15.55 11.19 -48.83
N THR A 27 -15.37 10.99 -50.09
CA THR A 27 -14.16 10.49 -50.76
C THR A 27 -13.00 11.46 -50.66
N ALA A 28 -11.97 11.13 -49.93
CA ALA A 28 -10.57 11.52 -50.17
C ALA A 28 -9.71 10.45 -49.51
N GLY A 29 -8.85 9.80 -50.29
CA GLY A 29 -8.11 8.58 -50.01
C GLY A 29 -7.34 8.49 -48.68
N ILE A 30 -8.05 8.23 -47.61
CA ILE A 30 -7.46 7.75 -46.36
C ILE A 30 -7.72 6.25 -46.33
N THR A 31 -6.68 5.46 -46.58
CA THR A 31 -6.74 4.01 -46.38
C THR A 31 -6.80 3.75 -44.87
N ILE A 32 -8.01 3.53 -44.33
CA ILE A 32 -8.16 3.05 -42.95
C ILE A 32 -7.78 1.58 -42.97
N LEU A 33 -6.57 1.27 -42.54
CA LEU A 33 -6.14 -0.12 -42.28
C LEU A 33 -6.98 -0.64 -41.10
N PRO A 34 -7.66 -1.80 -41.25
CA PRO A 34 -8.38 -2.41 -40.15
C PRO A 34 -7.42 -2.70 -38.97
N ALA A 35 -7.87 -2.52 -37.73
CA ALA A 35 -7.06 -2.67 -36.50
C ALA A 35 -6.35 -4.04 -36.43
N HIS A 36 -6.94 -5.11 -36.98
CA HIS A 36 -6.33 -6.44 -37.05
C HIS A 36 -5.10 -6.53 -37.99
N VAL A 37 -4.95 -5.64 -38.95
CA VAL A 37 -3.76 -5.60 -39.85
C VAL A 37 -2.58 -4.97 -39.11
N VAL A 38 -2.84 -4.02 -38.21
CA VAL A 38 -1.79 -3.40 -37.36
C VAL A 38 -1.38 -4.33 -36.23
N SER A 39 -2.34 -5.03 -35.62
CA SER A 39 -2.10 -6.02 -34.57
C SER A 39 -1.34 -7.26 -35.04
N GLY A 40 -1.51 -7.65 -36.33
CA GLY A 40 -0.82 -8.79 -36.93
C GLY A 40 0.71 -8.65 -37.05
N LEU A 41 1.24 -7.44 -36.83
CA LEU A 41 2.69 -7.15 -36.79
C LEU A 41 3.25 -7.03 -35.36
N GLY A 42 2.50 -7.44 -34.35
CA GLY A 42 2.91 -7.34 -32.93
C GLY A 42 2.80 -5.93 -32.33
N HIS A 43 2.26 -4.96 -33.06
CA HIS A 43 2.03 -3.61 -32.56
C HIS A 43 0.56 -3.41 -32.17
N LYS A 44 0.30 -2.93 -30.94
CA LYS A 44 -1.03 -2.49 -30.50
C LYS A 44 -1.33 -1.13 -31.11
N ALA A 45 -2.53 -0.96 -31.66
CA ALA A 45 -2.96 0.36 -32.13
C ALA A 45 -3.01 1.35 -30.94
N PRO A 46 -2.67 2.65 -31.15
CA PRO A 46 -2.78 3.66 -30.09
C PRO A 46 -4.18 3.75 -29.46
N SER A 47 -5.23 3.44 -30.20
CA SER A 47 -6.63 3.40 -29.73
C SER A 47 -6.92 2.23 -28.78
N ASP A 48 -6.07 1.19 -28.75
CA ASP A 48 -6.25 0.01 -27.92
C ASP A 48 -5.43 0.09 -26.62
N LYS A 49 -4.68 1.19 -26.44
CA LYS A 49 -3.88 1.47 -25.25
C LYS A 49 -4.68 2.29 -24.25
N LEU A 50 -4.42 2.02 -22.97
CA LEU A 50 -4.92 2.85 -21.88
C LEU A 50 -4.16 4.17 -21.83
N ASN A 51 -4.85 5.26 -21.53
CA ASN A 51 -4.25 6.54 -21.18
C ASN A 51 -3.98 6.59 -19.68
N ILE A 52 -2.73 6.44 -19.29
CA ILE A 52 -2.30 6.39 -17.89
C ILE A 52 -1.66 7.71 -17.50
N VAL A 53 -1.98 8.18 -16.29
CA VAL A 53 -1.31 9.30 -15.64
C VAL A 53 -0.57 8.82 -14.40
N GLY A 54 0.59 9.45 -14.10
CA GLY A 54 1.37 9.18 -12.90
C GLY A 54 1.34 10.37 -11.95
N ILE A 55 1.14 10.09 -10.66
CA ILE A 55 1.14 11.06 -9.57
C ILE A 55 2.14 10.60 -8.50
N GLY A 56 3.18 11.44 -8.22
CA GLY A 56 4.35 11.05 -7.45
C GLY A 56 5.31 10.23 -8.31
N ILE A 57 5.94 10.86 -9.27
CA ILE A 57 6.68 10.19 -10.36
C ILE A 57 8.21 10.19 -10.16
N GLY A 58 8.69 10.81 -9.08
CA GLY A 58 10.04 10.59 -8.58
C GLY A 58 10.18 9.19 -7.96
N GLY A 59 11.28 8.85 -7.36
CA GLY A 59 11.44 7.60 -6.59
C GLY A 59 10.82 6.36 -7.24
N LYS A 60 9.94 5.66 -6.52
CA LYS A 60 9.29 4.42 -6.98
C LYS A 60 8.27 4.64 -8.11
N GLY A 61 7.71 5.82 -8.24
CA GLY A 61 6.76 6.12 -9.32
C GLY A 61 7.39 6.00 -10.72
N TYR A 62 8.68 6.36 -10.86
CA TYR A 62 9.37 6.24 -12.15
C TYR A 62 9.48 4.78 -12.64
N PRO A 63 10.03 3.81 -11.90
CA PRO A 63 10.03 2.41 -12.35
C PRO A 63 8.62 1.83 -12.56
N ASN A 64 7.61 2.22 -11.78
CA ASN A 64 6.25 1.78 -12.03
C ASN A 64 5.73 2.26 -13.40
N LEU A 65 5.94 3.54 -13.74
CA LEU A 65 5.54 4.05 -15.06
C LEU A 65 6.33 3.38 -16.19
N LYS A 66 7.60 3.04 -15.99
CA LYS A 66 8.35 2.22 -16.96
C LYS A 66 7.71 0.85 -17.15
N GLY A 67 7.28 0.20 -16.08
CA GLY A 67 6.53 -1.06 -16.12
C GLY A 67 5.18 -0.94 -16.86
N MET A 68 4.62 0.28 -16.94
CA MET A 68 3.37 0.59 -17.65
C MET A 68 3.56 1.17 -19.05
N ALA A 69 4.79 1.33 -19.55
CA ALA A 69 5.09 2.00 -20.82
C ALA A 69 4.61 1.23 -22.07
N THR A 70 4.00 0.06 -21.91
CA THR A 70 3.21 -0.61 -22.97
C THR A 70 1.95 0.17 -23.35
N GLU A 71 1.50 1.06 -22.48
CA GLU A 71 0.32 1.91 -22.64
C GLU A 71 0.73 3.37 -22.94
N ASN A 72 -0.22 4.28 -23.05
CA ASN A 72 0.05 5.70 -23.29
C ASN A 72 0.24 6.41 -21.95
N ILE A 73 1.43 6.92 -21.66
CA ILE A 73 1.66 7.80 -20.51
C ILE A 73 1.35 9.23 -20.95
N VAL A 74 0.20 9.76 -20.51
CA VAL A 74 -0.36 11.02 -21.04
C VAL A 74 -0.24 12.22 -20.08
N GLY A 75 -0.02 11.97 -18.79
CA GLY A 75 0.12 13.03 -17.80
C GLY A 75 1.03 12.62 -16.64
N LEU A 76 1.78 13.57 -16.12
CA LEU A 76 2.76 13.42 -15.05
C LEU A 76 2.56 14.52 -14.01
N CYS A 77 2.45 14.15 -12.74
CA CYS A 77 2.26 15.07 -11.63
C CYS A 77 3.26 14.78 -10.51
N ASP A 78 3.99 15.79 -10.08
CA ASP A 78 4.85 15.72 -8.90
C ASP A 78 4.97 17.08 -8.24
N VAL A 79 5.09 17.10 -6.94
CA VAL A 79 5.30 18.31 -6.13
C VAL A 79 6.76 18.72 -6.04
N ASP A 80 7.71 17.85 -6.43
CA ASP A 80 9.14 18.15 -6.53
C ASP A 80 9.66 17.86 -7.96
N TRP A 81 9.68 18.88 -8.78
CA TRP A 81 10.09 18.75 -10.18
C TRP A 81 11.57 18.41 -10.39
N LYS A 82 12.42 18.73 -9.42
CA LYS A 82 13.82 18.30 -9.46
C LYS A 82 13.92 16.80 -9.23
N TYR A 83 13.17 16.27 -8.27
CA TYR A 83 13.14 14.83 -7.97
C TYR A 83 12.49 14.01 -9.10
N ALA A 84 11.52 14.61 -9.79
CA ALA A 84 10.79 14.01 -10.90
C ALA A 84 11.47 14.17 -12.29
N ASP A 85 12.59 14.89 -12.39
CA ASP A 85 13.21 15.30 -13.67
C ASP A 85 13.51 14.12 -14.62
N THR A 86 14.00 13.00 -14.08
CA THR A 86 14.28 11.79 -14.88
C THR A 86 13.00 11.26 -15.55
N CYS A 87 11.89 11.21 -14.84
CA CYS A 87 10.62 10.76 -15.40
C CYS A 87 10.06 11.73 -16.44
N PHE A 88 10.22 13.04 -16.23
CA PHE A 88 9.84 14.04 -17.22
C PHE A 88 10.64 13.95 -18.53
N LYS A 89 11.90 13.53 -18.47
CA LYS A 89 12.74 13.30 -19.65
C LYS A 89 12.38 12.01 -20.37
N GLU A 90 12.02 10.97 -19.64
CA GLU A 90 11.60 9.68 -20.22
C GLU A 90 10.29 9.78 -20.99
N PHE A 91 9.33 10.58 -20.49
CA PHE A 91 8.02 10.75 -21.10
C PHE A 91 7.79 12.21 -21.54
N PRO A 92 8.53 12.71 -22.55
CA PRO A 92 8.55 14.14 -22.90
C PRO A 92 7.21 14.64 -23.45
N ASN A 93 6.36 13.77 -23.99
CA ASN A 93 5.07 14.11 -24.58
C ASN A 93 3.93 14.15 -23.55
N ALA A 94 4.15 13.68 -22.31
CA ALA A 94 3.17 13.72 -21.25
C ALA A 94 3.00 15.15 -20.71
N ARG A 95 1.76 15.58 -20.46
CA ARG A 95 1.49 16.88 -19.83
C ARG A 95 1.98 16.88 -18.39
N ARG A 96 2.55 17.99 -17.92
CA ARG A 96 3.16 18.12 -16.58
C ARG A 96 2.32 18.96 -15.66
N PHE A 97 2.15 18.51 -14.40
CA PHE A 97 1.34 19.15 -13.38
C PHE A 97 2.07 19.19 -12.05
N TRP A 98 1.85 20.26 -11.28
CA TRP A 98 2.21 20.35 -9.86
C TRP A 98 1.14 19.74 -8.97
N ASP A 99 -0.13 19.96 -9.32
CA ASP A 99 -1.31 19.61 -8.55
C ASP A 99 -2.15 18.57 -9.32
N TRP A 100 -2.35 17.41 -8.74
CA TRP A 100 -3.13 16.33 -9.32
C TRP A 100 -4.61 16.72 -9.52
N ARG A 101 -5.15 17.65 -8.70
CA ARG A 101 -6.54 18.14 -8.86
C ARG A 101 -6.69 18.86 -10.19
N LYS A 102 -5.73 19.74 -10.51
CA LYS A 102 -5.67 20.41 -11.81
C LYS A 102 -5.51 19.43 -12.98
N MET A 103 -4.76 18.34 -12.76
CA MET A 103 -4.64 17.30 -13.79
C MET A 103 -5.97 16.61 -14.06
N PHE A 104 -6.74 16.29 -13.02
CA PHE A 104 -8.08 15.72 -13.19
C PHE A 104 -9.07 16.72 -13.81
N ASP A 105 -9.04 17.99 -13.41
CA ASP A 105 -9.85 19.03 -14.02
C ASP A 105 -9.59 19.17 -15.53
N ASP A 106 -8.31 19.18 -15.92
CA ASP A 106 -7.87 19.45 -17.29
C ASP A 106 -7.96 18.23 -18.21
N MET A 107 -7.79 17.01 -17.67
CA MET A 107 -7.61 15.79 -18.44
C MET A 107 -8.60 14.67 -18.07
N GLY A 108 -9.42 14.82 -17.05
CA GLY A 108 -10.21 13.75 -16.46
C GLY A 108 -10.99 12.89 -17.46
N SER A 109 -11.54 13.47 -18.52
CA SER A 109 -12.27 12.72 -19.57
C SER A 109 -11.38 11.80 -20.43
N SER A 110 -10.07 12.08 -20.51
CA SER A 110 -9.10 11.34 -21.33
C SER A 110 -8.25 10.34 -20.55
N ILE A 111 -8.40 10.26 -19.22
CA ILE A 111 -7.67 9.34 -18.36
C ILE A 111 -8.45 8.04 -18.24
N ASP A 112 -7.78 6.90 -18.39
CA ASP A 112 -8.32 5.56 -18.13
C ASP A 112 -7.78 5.01 -16.81
N GLY A 113 -6.49 5.22 -16.51
CA GLY A 113 -5.82 4.72 -15.31
C GLY A 113 -4.93 5.73 -14.62
N VAL A 114 -4.82 5.60 -13.32
CA VAL A 114 -4.03 6.47 -12.43
C VAL A 114 -3.04 5.63 -11.64
N MET A 115 -1.75 5.93 -11.76
CA MET A 115 -0.70 5.40 -10.90
C MET A 115 -0.38 6.42 -9.82
N VAL A 116 -0.47 6.01 -8.55
CA VAL A 116 -0.22 6.84 -7.36
C VAL A 116 1.00 6.29 -6.62
N ALA A 117 2.04 7.11 -6.47
CA ALA A 117 3.28 6.74 -5.76
C ALA A 117 3.86 7.95 -4.98
N THR A 118 3.01 8.68 -4.34
CA THR A 118 3.32 9.83 -3.49
C THR A 118 3.78 9.38 -2.09
N ALA A 119 3.89 10.28 -1.13
CA ALA A 119 4.02 9.89 0.28
C ALA A 119 2.68 9.33 0.81
N ASP A 120 2.75 8.41 1.80
CA ASP A 120 1.63 7.56 2.24
C ASP A 120 0.35 8.36 2.55
N HIS A 121 0.49 9.51 3.24
CA HIS A 121 -0.61 10.34 3.71
C HIS A 121 -1.48 10.96 2.59
N THR A 122 -1.00 10.97 1.35
CA THR A 122 -1.76 11.52 0.21
C THR A 122 -2.39 10.45 -0.68
N HIS A 123 -2.04 9.17 -0.49
CA HIS A 123 -2.54 8.06 -1.31
C HIS A 123 -4.07 8.01 -1.36
N ALA A 124 -4.72 8.06 -0.20
CA ALA A 124 -6.18 7.91 -0.12
C ALA A 124 -6.93 9.05 -0.81
N ALA A 125 -6.51 10.30 -0.64
CA ALA A 125 -7.17 11.45 -1.27
C ALA A 125 -7.13 11.35 -2.80
N ILE A 126 -5.98 10.96 -3.36
CA ILE A 126 -5.79 10.82 -4.81
C ILE A 126 -6.56 9.60 -5.33
N ALA A 127 -6.36 8.43 -4.71
CA ALA A 127 -6.97 7.18 -5.15
C ALA A 127 -8.50 7.22 -5.04
N ALA A 128 -9.05 7.75 -3.93
CA ALA A 128 -10.50 7.89 -3.75
C ALA A 128 -11.13 8.81 -4.82
N THR A 129 -10.46 9.92 -5.14
CA THR A 129 -10.91 10.82 -6.21
C THR A 129 -10.89 10.11 -7.56
N ALA A 130 -9.80 9.42 -7.91
CA ALA A 130 -9.68 8.69 -9.16
C ALA A 130 -10.77 7.61 -9.29
N ILE A 131 -11.01 6.80 -8.24
CA ILE A 131 -12.05 5.76 -8.22
C ILE A 131 -13.44 6.39 -8.40
N THR A 132 -13.73 7.49 -7.70
CA THR A 132 -15.03 8.19 -7.80
C THR A 132 -15.27 8.74 -9.21
N LEU A 133 -14.20 9.12 -9.91
CA LEU A 133 -14.25 9.50 -11.33
C LEU A 133 -14.28 8.29 -12.29
N GLY A 134 -14.42 7.06 -11.78
CA GLY A 134 -14.48 5.83 -12.56
C GLY A 134 -13.15 5.41 -13.18
N LYS A 135 -12.01 5.87 -12.64
CA LYS A 135 -10.67 5.54 -13.17
C LYS A 135 -10.13 4.29 -12.49
N HIS A 136 -9.39 3.47 -13.25
CA HIS A 136 -8.59 2.38 -12.70
C HIS A 136 -7.43 2.93 -11.88
N VAL A 137 -7.05 2.25 -10.78
CA VAL A 137 -6.02 2.76 -9.87
C VAL A 137 -4.96 1.72 -9.55
N TYR A 138 -3.71 2.07 -9.76
CA TYR A 138 -2.55 1.43 -9.17
C TYR A 138 -2.02 2.36 -8.08
N CYS A 139 -1.99 1.91 -6.82
CA CYS A 139 -1.53 2.72 -5.70
C CYS A 139 -0.38 2.04 -4.96
N GLN A 140 0.70 2.76 -4.74
CA GLN A 140 1.86 2.24 -4.00
C GLN A 140 1.49 1.83 -2.58
N LYS A 141 2.35 1.00 -1.99
CA LYS A 141 2.25 0.53 -0.61
C LYS A 141 2.92 1.54 0.36
N PRO A 142 2.45 1.58 1.61
CA PRO A 142 1.18 1.04 2.08
C PRO A 142 0.00 1.68 1.33
N LEU A 143 -1.09 0.95 1.19
CA LEU A 143 -2.22 1.43 0.38
C LEU A 143 -2.73 2.79 0.85
N THR A 144 -2.76 3.00 2.16
CA THR A 144 -3.23 4.22 2.81
C THR A 144 -2.48 4.47 4.12
N HIS A 145 -2.70 5.65 4.70
CA HIS A 145 -2.08 6.11 5.92
C HIS A 145 -2.92 5.83 7.19
N SER A 146 -4.22 5.56 7.04
CA SER A 146 -5.13 5.22 8.15
C SER A 146 -6.04 4.05 7.82
N VAL A 147 -6.56 3.38 8.87
CA VAL A 147 -7.48 2.23 8.74
C VAL A 147 -8.75 2.62 8.00
N TYR A 148 -9.33 3.78 8.36
CA TYR A 148 -10.53 4.31 7.70
C TYR A 148 -10.34 4.48 6.19
N GLU A 149 -9.20 4.99 5.77
CA GLU A 149 -8.88 5.19 4.36
C GLU A 149 -8.81 3.87 3.59
N SER A 150 -8.22 2.82 4.18
CA SER A 150 -8.17 1.48 3.56
C SER A 150 -9.58 0.93 3.33
N ARG A 151 -10.45 1.02 4.34
CA ARG A 151 -11.84 0.60 4.25
C ARG A 151 -12.59 1.42 3.19
N LEU A 152 -12.37 2.73 3.15
CA LEU A 152 -12.95 3.62 2.16
C LEU A 152 -12.59 3.21 0.74
N LEU A 153 -11.29 3.00 0.44
CA LEU A 153 -10.85 2.60 -0.89
C LEU A 153 -11.41 1.25 -1.31
N THR A 154 -11.47 0.28 -0.38
CA THR A 154 -12.09 -1.04 -0.61
C THR A 154 -13.56 -0.91 -1.03
N LYS A 155 -14.34 -0.14 -0.27
CA LYS A 155 -15.78 0.05 -0.54
C LYS A 155 -16.02 0.88 -1.81
N LEU A 156 -15.22 1.92 -2.05
CA LEU A 156 -15.32 2.71 -3.29
C LEU A 156 -15.01 1.86 -4.52
N THR A 157 -13.99 1.01 -4.47
CA THR A 157 -13.64 0.10 -5.57
C THR A 157 -14.79 -0.86 -5.89
N ALA A 158 -15.41 -1.45 -4.86
CA ALA A 158 -16.57 -2.32 -5.05
C ALA A 158 -17.74 -1.57 -5.68
N LYS A 159 -18.02 -0.34 -5.22
CA LYS A 159 -19.12 0.50 -5.73
C LYS A 159 -18.91 0.92 -7.19
N HIS A 160 -17.70 1.31 -7.57
CA HIS A 160 -17.39 1.84 -8.91
C HIS A 160 -16.91 0.77 -9.89
N ASN A 161 -16.67 -0.48 -9.42
CA ASN A 161 -16.24 -1.62 -10.22
C ASN A 161 -15.04 -1.32 -11.13
N VAL A 162 -14.03 -0.63 -10.60
CA VAL A 162 -12.77 -0.32 -11.30
C VAL A 162 -11.69 -1.35 -11.00
N ALA A 163 -10.74 -1.53 -11.92
CA ALA A 163 -9.57 -2.36 -11.67
C ALA A 163 -8.58 -1.63 -10.75
N THR A 164 -8.10 -2.33 -9.73
CA THR A 164 -7.17 -1.76 -8.75
C THR A 164 -6.01 -2.70 -8.48
N GLN A 165 -4.87 -2.15 -8.03
CA GLN A 165 -3.69 -2.90 -7.59
C GLN A 165 -2.91 -2.09 -6.57
N MET A 166 -2.52 -2.68 -5.44
CA MET A 166 -1.54 -2.12 -4.53
C MET A 166 -0.13 -2.48 -4.99
N GLY A 167 0.83 -1.57 -4.84
CA GLY A 167 2.21 -1.72 -5.31
C GLY A 167 3.13 -2.58 -4.44
N ASN A 168 2.63 -3.68 -3.87
CA ASN A 168 3.44 -4.69 -3.18
C ASN A 168 3.83 -5.82 -4.13
N GLN A 169 4.82 -5.59 -4.98
CA GLN A 169 5.17 -6.41 -6.14
C GLN A 169 5.38 -7.89 -5.84
N GLY A 170 5.95 -8.24 -4.67
CA GLY A 170 6.13 -9.62 -4.21
C GLY A 170 4.82 -10.44 -4.26
N ASN A 171 3.67 -9.78 -4.10
CA ASN A 171 2.36 -10.40 -4.25
C ASN A 171 2.11 -11.05 -5.62
N SER A 172 2.76 -10.57 -6.68
CA SER A 172 2.74 -11.20 -8.01
C SER A 172 3.75 -12.35 -8.15
N GLY A 173 4.71 -12.48 -7.23
CA GLY A 173 5.80 -13.45 -7.29
C GLY A 173 5.34 -14.91 -7.19
N ASP A 174 6.04 -15.82 -7.84
CA ASP A 174 5.76 -17.24 -7.79
C ASP A 174 5.98 -17.85 -6.41
N GLY A 175 6.90 -17.28 -5.61
CA GLY A 175 7.16 -17.73 -4.24
C GLY A 175 5.94 -17.67 -3.31
N VAL A 176 5.16 -16.57 -3.38
CA VAL A 176 3.91 -16.44 -2.61
C VAL A 176 2.92 -17.55 -3.00
N ARG A 177 2.82 -17.86 -4.29
CA ARG A 177 1.92 -18.91 -4.77
C ARG A 177 2.35 -20.29 -4.31
N GLN A 178 3.64 -20.58 -4.43
CA GLN A 178 4.22 -21.84 -3.97
C GLN A 178 3.99 -22.04 -2.47
N LEU A 179 4.24 -21.02 -1.67
CA LEU A 179 4.00 -21.03 -0.23
C LEU A 179 2.52 -21.28 0.11
N CYS A 180 1.59 -20.61 -0.57
CA CYS A 180 0.16 -20.86 -0.43
C CYS A 180 -0.22 -22.31 -0.81
N GLU A 181 0.29 -22.81 -1.92
CA GLU A 181 0.03 -24.16 -2.39
C GLU A 181 0.51 -25.21 -1.38
N TRP A 182 1.69 -25.03 -0.80
CA TRP A 182 2.22 -25.95 0.22
C TRP A 182 1.37 -25.94 1.50
N ILE A 183 1.06 -24.74 2.03
CA ILE A 183 0.25 -24.62 3.24
C ILE A 183 -1.16 -25.17 3.01
N TRP A 184 -1.81 -24.80 1.90
CA TRP A 184 -3.18 -25.26 1.61
C TRP A 184 -3.28 -26.75 1.29
N ASN A 185 -2.17 -27.40 0.89
CA ASN A 185 -2.08 -28.84 0.79
C ASN A 185 -1.67 -29.55 2.08
N ASN A 186 -1.60 -28.82 3.21
CA ASN A 186 -1.28 -29.35 4.53
C ASN A 186 0.14 -29.95 4.65
N GLU A 187 1.11 -29.37 3.90
CA GLU A 187 2.49 -29.85 3.89
C GLU A 187 3.22 -29.59 5.22
N ILE A 188 2.87 -28.52 5.94
CA ILE A 188 3.50 -28.19 7.22
C ILE A 188 2.55 -28.36 8.42
N GLY A 189 1.31 -28.77 8.20
CA GLY A 189 0.33 -28.99 9.27
C GLY A 189 -0.30 -27.68 9.79
N GLU A 190 -0.87 -27.76 11.00
CA GLU A 190 -1.45 -26.60 11.69
C GLU A 190 -0.37 -25.60 12.07
N ILE A 191 -0.63 -24.32 11.83
CA ILE A 191 0.29 -23.22 12.15
C ILE A 191 -0.28 -22.41 13.31
N LYS A 192 0.43 -22.37 14.43
CA LYS A 192 0.05 -21.63 15.64
C LYS A 192 0.86 -20.34 15.80
N GLU A 193 2.00 -20.25 15.15
CA GLU A 193 2.95 -19.17 15.34
C GLU A 193 3.67 -18.86 14.01
N VAL A 194 3.83 -17.56 13.74
CA VAL A 194 4.63 -17.04 12.63
C VAL A 194 5.51 -15.91 13.14
N HIS A 195 6.78 -15.92 12.75
CA HIS A 195 7.69 -14.81 12.97
C HIS A 195 8.02 -14.13 11.65
N ALA A 196 8.04 -12.80 11.66
CA ALA A 196 8.34 -11.98 10.51
C ALA A 196 9.30 -10.86 10.92
N TRP A 197 10.28 -10.56 10.10
CA TRP A 197 11.32 -9.58 10.44
C TRP A 197 11.80 -8.82 9.22
N THR A 198 12.43 -7.63 9.48
CA THR A 198 13.13 -6.83 8.48
C THR A 198 14.32 -6.10 9.09
N ASP A 199 15.30 -5.71 8.25
CA ASP A 199 16.45 -4.90 8.62
C ASP A 199 16.17 -3.39 8.65
N ARG A 200 14.95 -2.98 8.34
CA ARG A 200 14.54 -1.56 8.30
C ARG A 200 14.24 -1.04 9.72
N PRO A 201 14.35 0.31 9.92
CA PRO A 201 14.50 1.39 8.94
C PRO A 201 15.96 1.64 8.53
N ILE A 202 16.16 2.21 7.31
CA ILE A 202 17.42 2.81 6.86
C ILE A 202 17.29 4.33 6.69
N TRP A 203 16.16 4.89 7.05
CA TRP A 203 15.85 6.31 7.10
C TRP A 203 15.73 6.78 8.55
N PRO A 204 15.84 8.10 8.81
CA PRO A 204 15.76 8.63 10.18
C PRO A 204 14.41 8.34 10.85
N GLN A 205 14.47 7.68 12.01
CA GLN A 205 13.35 7.46 12.93
C GLN A 205 13.82 7.66 14.38
N GLY A 206 12.89 7.78 15.33
CA GLY A 206 13.17 8.00 16.74
C GLY A 206 13.70 9.41 17.02
N ILE A 207 13.45 10.36 16.14
CA ILE A 207 13.95 11.73 16.21
C ILE A 207 12.82 12.74 16.44
N GLN A 208 13.18 13.88 17.01
CA GLN A 208 12.27 14.98 17.26
C GLN A 208 12.14 15.88 16.03
N ARG A 209 11.07 16.69 16.01
CA ARG A 209 10.86 17.71 14.98
C ARG A 209 12.05 18.69 14.96
N PRO A 210 12.62 18.97 13.77
CA PRO A 210 13.67 19.98 13.65
C PRO A 210 13.15 21.36 14.08
N THR A 211 13.94 22.08 14.84
CA THR A 211 13.62 23.46 15.28
C THR A 211 14.04 24.51 14.27
N LYS A 212 15.03 24.18 13.41
CA LYS A 212 15.52 25.09 12.36
C LYS A 212 14.52 25.12 11.20
N VAL A 213 14.08 26.31 10.85
CA VAL A 213 13.29 26.56 9.63
C VAL A 213 14.23 26.74 8.44
N MET A 214 13.96 26.06 7.33
CA MET A 214 14.74 26.15 6.10
C MET A 214 13.89 26.76 4.97
N PRO A 215 14.51 27.48 4.01
CA PRO A 215 13.81 27.95 2.84
C PRO A 215 13.38 26.76 1.95
N THR A 216 12.14 26.76 1.52
CA THR A 216 11.64 25.74 0.56
C THR A 216 12.35 25.90 -0.78
N PRO A 217 12.89 24.81 -1.36
CA PRO A 217 13.46 24.84 -2.70
C PRO A 217 12.44 25.31 -3.75
N LYS A 218 12.85 26.12 -4.73
CA LYS A 218 11.94 26.61 -5.80
C LYS A 218 11.34 25.49 -6.66
N THR A 219 11.95 24.29 -6.63
CA THR A 219 11.52 23.10 -7.37
C THR A 219 10.53 22.25 -6.58
N LEU A 220 10.19 22.63 -5.35
CA LEU A 220 9.28 21.92 -4.46
C LEU A 220 8.10 22.80 -4.09
N ASN A 221 6.89 22.30 -4.30
CA ASN A 221 5.68 22.89 -3.76
C ASN A 221 5.37 22.27 -2.39
N TRP A 222 5.80 22.96 -1.32
CA TRP A 222 5.70 22.43 0.04
C TRP A 222 4.24 22.31 0.53
N ASP A 223 3.36 23.22 0.14
CA ASP A 223 1.93 23.15 0.52
C ASP A 223 1.25 21.91 -0.08
N LEU A 224 1.55 21.59 -1.34
CA LEU A 224 1.04 20.39 -1.99
C LEU A 224 1.67 19.10 -1.44
N PHE A 225 2.96 19.15 -1.01
CA PHE A 225 3.59 18.02 -0.33
C PHE A 225 2.92 17.73 1.01
N ILE A 226 2.68 18.76 1.84
CA ILE A 226 1.95 18.64 3.10
C ILE A 226 0.56 18.04 2.88
N GLY A 227 -0.12 18.44 1.81
CA GLY A 227 -1.40 17.85 1.46
C GLY A 227 -2.41 17.88 2.62
N PRO A 228 -3.01 16.73 3.00
CA PRO A 228 -3.98 16.63 4.08
C PRO A 228 -3.37 16.73 5.50
N ALA A 229 -2.05 16.61 5.64
CA ALA A 229 -1.38 16.63 6.94
C ALA A 229 -1.39 18.04 7.59
N PRO A 230 -1.19 18.15 8.90
CA PRO A 230 -1.05 19.45 9.58
C PRO A 230 0.11 20.26 9.01
N MET A 231 -0.10 21.55 8.79
CA MET A 231 0.93 22.45 8.25
C MET A 231 2.12 22.55 9.21
N ARG A 232 3.33 22.47 8.63
CA ARG A 232 4.61 22.66 9.33
C ARG A 232 5.63 23.34 8.41
N PRO A 233 6.62 24.06 8.98
CA PRO A 233 7.72 24.61 8.19
C PRO A 233 8.50 23.54 7.45
N TYR A 234 9.03 23.90 6.29
CA TYR A 234 9.91 23.01 5.51
C TYR A 234 11.24 22.77 6.24
N HIS A 235 11.69 21.52 6.14
CA HIS A 235 13.05 21.10 6.47
C HIS A 235 13.45 19.94 5.55
N GLU A 236 14.70 19.89 5.13
CA GLU A 236 15.22 18.86 4.19
C GLU A 236 15.14 17.42 4.73
N ILE A 237 14.99 17.27 6.05
CA ILE A 237 14.85 15.94 6.68
C ILE A 237 13.52 15.26 6.35
N TYR A 238 12.53 15.98 5.82
CA TYR A 238 11.21 15.38 5.52
C TYR A 238 11.15 14.74 4.14
N THR A 239 11.83 15.28 3.13
CA THR A 239 11.69 14.88 1.73
C THR A 239 13.06 14.96 1.01
N PRO A 240 13.28 14.20 -0.08
CA PRO A 240 12.28 13.43 -0.85
C PRO A 240 12.02 11.99 -0.36
N TRP A 241 12.82 11.43 0.54
CA TRP A 241 12.77 10.02 0.95
C TRP A 241 12.34 9.81 2.40
N ASN A 242 12.79 10.67 3.30
CA ASN A 242 12.73 10.49 4.76
C ASN A 242 11.34 10.69 5.36
N TRP A 243 10.35 11.14 4.57
CA TRP A 243 8.96 11.30 5.00
C TRP A 243 8.39 10.02 5.65
N ARG A 244 8.93 8.84 5.28
CA ARG A 244 8.53 7.53 5.81
C ARG A 244 8.57 7.42 7.33
N GLY A 245 9.55 8.04 7.96
CA GLY A 245 9.73 8.00 9.41
C GLY A 245 8.85 8.97 10.20
N TRP A 246 8.14 9.89 9.55
CA TRP A 246 7.36 10.93 10.20
C TRP A 246 5.88 10.59 10.22
N TRP A 247 5.27 10.56 11.42
CA TRP A 247 3.89 10.14 11.60
C TRP A 247 2.86 10.93 10.78
N ASP A 248 3.13 12.18 10.42
CA ASP A 248 2.23 12.97 9.57
C ASP A 248 2.30 12.60 8.08
N PHE A 249 3.35 11.90 7.64
CA PHE A 249 3.62 11.66 6.22
C PHE A 249 3.75 10.19 5.85
N GLY A 250 4.18 9.37 6.80
CA GLY A 250 4.46 7.96 6.61
C GLY A 250 4.08 7.10 7.81
N THR A 251 4.28 5.82 7.67
CA THR A 251 3.83 4.77 8.60
C THR A 251 4.98 4.06 9.32
N GLY A 252 6.20 4.61 9.23
CA GLY A 252 7.40 4.02 9.81
C GLY A 252 7.86 2.74 9.12
N ALA A 253 8.86 2.09 9.72
CA ALA A 253 9.43 0.85 9.17
C ALA A 253 8.40 -0.27 9.13
N PHE A 254 7.55 -0.38 10.14
CA PHE A 254 6.49 -1.37 10.17
C PHE A 254 5.55 -1.22 8.97
N GLY A 255 4.93 -0.06 8.79
CA GLY A 255 3.97 0.14 7.70
C GLY A 255 4.60 0.02 6.31
N ASP A 256 5.85 0.52 6.14
CA ASP A 256 6.59 0.41 4.89
C ASP A 256 6.90 -1.05 4.51
N MET A 257 7.36 -1.88 5.47
CA MET A 257 7.88 -3.22 5.20
C MET A 257 6.88 -4.35 5.42
N ALA A 258 5.92 -4.20 6.34
CA ALA A 258 4.92 -5.25 6.59
C ALA A 258 4.09 -5.55 5.35
N CYS A 259 3.86 -4.56 4.48
CA CYS A 259 3.20 -4.76 3.19
C CYS A 259 3.94 -5.73 2.24
N HIS A 260 5.23 -5.98 2.46
CA HIS A 260 6.03 -6.94 1.69
C HIS A 260 6.26 -8.25 2.45
N VAL A 261 6.56 -8.15 3.75
CA VAL A 261 6.95 -9.31 4.56
C VAL A 261 5.74 -10.07 5.09
N LEU A 262 4.67 -9.38 5.52
CA LEU A 262 3.44 -10.02 6.00
C LEU A 262 2.44 -10.39 4.89
N ASP A 263 2.64 -9.95 3.65
CA ASP A 263 1.75 -10.31 2.53
C ASP A 263 1.68 -11.83 2.31
N PRO A 264 2.80 -12.59 2.23
CA PRO A 264 2.75 -14.05 2.16
C PRO A 264 2.01 -14.68 3.34
N VAL A 265 2.19 -14.14 4.54
CA VAL A 265 1.53 -14.63 5.77
C VAL A 265 0.01 -14.41 5.69
N TYR A 266 -0.41 -13.20 5.36
CA TYR A 266 -1.82 -12.83 5.25
C TYR A 266 -2.55 -13.69 4.21
N ARG A 267 -1.93 -13.87 3.04
CA ARG A 267 -2.48 -14.66 1.95
C ARG A 267 -2.53 -16.15 2.27
N ALA A 268 -1.42 -16.72 2.71
CA ALA A 268 -1.31 -18.15 2.94
C ALA A 268 -2.18 -18.65 4.08
N LEU A 269 -2.30 -17.85 5.14
CA LEU A 269 -3.14 -18.18 6.29
C LEU A 269 -4.58 -17.71 6.12
N LYS A 270 -4.92 -17.06 4.98
CA LYS A 270 -6.26 -16.50 4.72
C LYS A 270 -6.78 -15.71 5.91
N LEU A 271 -5.94 -14.83 6.42
CA LEU A 271 -6.25 -14.00 7.58
C LEU A 271 -7.40 -13.02 7.25
N GLY A 272 -8.15 -12.66 8.25
CA GLY A 272 -9.11 -11.56 8.23
C GLY A 272 -8.64 -10.45 9.17
N TYR A 273 -9.54 -9.96 10.03
CA TYR A 273 -9.17 -9.02 11.07
C TYR A 273 -8.49 -9.73 12.25
N PRO A 274 -7.45 -9.15 12.85
CA PRO A 274 -6.93 -9.64 14.13
C PRO A 274 -7.99 -9.40 15.24
N GLU A 275 -8.02 -10.29 16.21
CA GLU A 275 -8.83 -10.08 17.44
C GLU A 275 -8.11 -9.13 18.40
N ARG A 276 -6.76 -9.17 18.37
CA ARG A 276 -5.92 -8.48 19.34
C ARG A 276 -4.58 -8.11 18.73
N VAL A 277 -4.06 -6.96 19.15
CA VAL A 277 -2.73 -6.48 18.76
C VAL A 277 -2.00 -5.87 19.96
N ARG A 278 -0.70 -6.05 20.02
CA ARG A 278 0.19 -5.44 21.03
C ARG A 278 1.47 -4.94 20.36
N GLY A 279 1.87 -3.71 20.70
CA GLY A 279 3.13 -3.11 20.24
C GLY A 279 4.10 -2.89 21.40
N SER A 280 5.39 -2.92 21.10
CA SER A 280 6.48 -2.50 21.98
C SER A 280 7.63 -1.98 21.13
N SER A 281 8.28 -0.91 21.55
CA SER A 281 9.35 -0.29 20.74
C SER A 281 10.37 0.44 21.61
N THR A 282 11.43 0.92 20.97
CA THR A 282 12.28 1.99 21.51
C THR A 282 11.43 3.24 21.79
N SER A 283 12.03 4.28 22.40
CA SER A 283 11.29 5.51 22.74
C SER A 283 10.41 5.99 21.60
N ILE A 284 9.11 6.15 21.89
CA ILE A 284 8.14 6.69 20.95
C ILE A 284 7.82 8.15 21.30
N ASN A 285 7.69 8.98 20.29
CA ASN A 285 7.32 10.39 20.42
C ASN A 285 6.17 10.75 19.46
N THR A 286 5.70 11.99 19.55
CA THR A 286 4.58 12.49 18.72
C THR A 286 4.96 12.74 17.26
N GLU A 287 6.25 12.75 16.91
CA GLU A 287 6.74 13.23 15.62
C GLU A 287 7.12 12.11 14.67
N SER A 288 7.88 11.13 15.13
CA SER A 288 8.45 10.08 14.28
C SER A 288 8.29 8.68 14.86
N ALA A 289 8.31 7.69 13.97
CA ALA A 289 8.30 6.27 14.30
C ALA A 289 9.55 5.88 15.10
N PRO A 290 9.49 4.84 15.93
CA PRO A 290 10.63 4.38 16.73
C PRO A 290 11.71 3.74 15.86
N GLN A 291 12.94 3.63 16.39
CA GLN A 291 14.07 3.03 15.67
C GLN A 291 13.95 1.51 15.55
N ALA A 292 13.31 0.85 16.50
CA ALA A 292 13.09 -0.59 16.51
C ALA A 292 11.79 -0.90 17.23
N GLU A 293 11.06 -1.90 16.73
CA GLU A 293 9.77 -2.26 17.30
C GLU A 293 9.44 -3.74 17.13
N THR A 294 8.57 -4.22 17.99
CA THR A 294 7.95 -5.53 17.92
C THR A 294 6.44 -5.39 17.97
N VAL A 295 5.74 -6.18 17.15
CA VAL A 295 4.27 -6.23 17.16
C VAL A 295 3.81 -7.68 17.24
N GLU A 296 2.88 -7.98 18.12
CA GLU A 296 2.19 -9.25 18.19
C GLU A 296 0.73 -9.08 17.77
N PHE A 297 0.28 -9.89 16.81
CA PHE A 297 -1.12 -10.05 16.46
C PHE A 297 -1.62 -11.41 16.92
N THR A 298 -2.88 -11.46 17.35
CA THR A 298 -3.62 -12.70 17.55
C THR A 298 -4.80 -12.74 16.59
N PHE A 299 -4.90 -13.82 15.82
CA PHE A 299 -6.02 -14.07 14.92
C PHE A 299 -6.85 -15.26 15.40
N PRO A 300 -8.18 -15.25 15.20
CA PRO A 300 -9.04 -16.35 15.60
C PRO A 300 -8.75 -17.64 14.82
N ALA A 301 -9.24 -18.76 15.35
CA ALA A 301 -9.28 -20.01 14.60
C ALA A 301 -10.14 -19.86 13.35
N ARG A 302 -9.75 -20.54 12.27
CA ARG A 302 -10.36 -20.43 10.94
C ARG A 302 -10.60 -21.81 10.31
N ASP A 303 -11.73 -21.97 9.68
CA ASP A 303 -12.10 -23.17 8.89
C ASP A 303 -12.44 -22.76 7.44
N ASN A 304 -11.52 -22.05 6.80
CA ASN A 304 -11.67 -21.52 5.43
C ASN A 304 -10.67 -22.13 4.43
N MET A 305 -10.02 -23.25 4.81
CA MET A 305 -9.13 -24.03 3.96
C MET A 305 -9.67 -25.45 3.74
N LEU A 306 -9.62 -25.94 2.50
CA LEU A 306 -10.24 -27.23 2.14
C LEU A 306 -9.63 -28.45 2.84
N LYS A 307 -8.35 -28.42 3.15
CA LYS A 307 -7.60 -29.60 3.68
C LYS A 307 -7.14 -29.40 5.12
N LEU A 308 -7.37 -28.27 5.72
CA LEU A 308 -6.80 -27.92 7.02
C LEU A 308 -7.62 -26.84 7.70
N ALA A 309 -8.12 -27.11 8.89
CA ALA A 309 -8.60 -26.06 9.81
C ALA A 309 -7.40 -25.45 10.53
N MET A 310 -7.34 -24.13 10.59
CA MET A 310 -6.26 -23.43 11.28
C MET A 310 -6.70 -23.05 12.71
N PRO A 311 -5.89 -23.36 13.73
CA PRO A 311 -6.12 -22.86 15.07
C PRO A 311 -5.99 -21.34 15.13
N SER A 312 -6.23 -20.75 16.32
CA SER A 312 -5.77 -19.40 16.60
C SER A 312 -4.27 -19.29 16.34
N VAL A 313 -3.84 -18.22 15.70
CA VAL A 313 -2.43 -18.01 15.33
C VAL A 313 -1.92 -16.69 15.89
N LYS A 314 -0.69 -16.72 16.39
CA LYS A 314 0.09 -15.53 16.74
C LYS A 314 1.07 -15.19 15.64
N ILE A 315 1.15 -13.91 15.31
CA ILE A 315 2.13 -13.36 14.37
C ILE A 315 2.98 -12.36 15.10
N HIS A 316 4.29 -12.59 15.09
CA HIS A 316 5.29 -11.75 15.72
C HIS A 316 6.10 -11.02 14.66
N TRP A 317 6.20 -9.71 14.82
CA TRP A 317 7.00 -8.82 13.97
C TRP A 317 8.20 -8.29 14.72
N TYR A 318 9.31 -8.11 13.98
CA TYR A 318 10.56 -7.55 14.47
C TYR A 318 11.17 -6.64 13.43
N ASP A 319 11.65 -5.46 13.82
CA ASP A 319 12.43 -4.58 12.95
C ASP A 319 13.49 -3.80 13.71
N GLY A 320 14.18 -2.86 13.02
CA GLY A 320 15.25 -2.07 13.62
C GLY A 320 16.47 -2.90 14.04
N GLY A 321 16.68 -4.06 13.42
CA GLY A 321 17.75 -4.99 13.75
C GLY A 321 17.38 -6.03 14.82
N LEU A 322 16.16 -5.99 15.34
CA LEU A 322 15.64 -7.05 16.21
C LEU A 322 15.32 -8.29 15.37
N LEU A 323 15.66 -9.47 15.90
CA LEU A 323 15.39 -10.76 15.29
C LEU A 323 14.70 -11.69 16.28
N PRO A 324 13.88 -12.64 15.81
CA PRO A 324 13.34 -13.67 16.69
C PRO A 324 14.44 -14.58 17.24
N ASN A 325 14.33 -14.96 18.50
CA ASN A 325 15.24 -15.92 19.10
C ASN A 325 14.79 -17.36 18.82
N LEU A 326 15.14 -17.87 17.64
CA LEU A 326 14.68 -19.17 17.11
C LEU A 326 15.87 -20.07 16.71
N SER A 327 17.03 -19.87 17.32
CA SER A 327 18.27 -20.61 17.00
C SER A 327 18.11 -22.13 17.03
N GLU A 328 17.25 -22.65 17.90
CA GLU A 328 16.99 -24.10 18.04
C GLU A 328 16.20 -24.69 16.86
N LEU A 329 15.46 -23.85 16.12
CA LEU A 329 14.67 -24.28 14.96
C LEU A 329 15.46 -24.20 13.64
N LEU A 330 16.59 -23.49 13.63
CA LEU A 330 17.35 -23.26 12.41
C LEU A 330 18.38 -24.38 12.21
N PRO A 331 18.42 -25.00 11.02
CA PRO A 331 19.49 -25.93 10.66
C PRO A 331 20.87 -25.25 10.71
N ALA A 332 21.92 -26.04 10.89
CA ALA A 332 23.28 -25.53 10.87
C ALA A 332 23.58 -24.81 9.54
N GLY A 333 24.04 -23.56 9.63
CA GLY A 333 24.35 -22.71 8.49
C GLY A 333 23.15 -21.91 7.94
N GLU A 334 21.93 -22.10 8.45
CA GLU A 334 20.79 -21.26 8.08
C GLU A 334 20.89 -19.90 8.80
N ASN A 335 20.50 -18.84 8.10
CA ASN A 335 20.54 -17.47 8.63
C ASN A 335 19.23 -16.75 8.29
N LEU A 336 18.60 -16.13 9.28
CA LEU A 336 17.37 -15.37 9.13
C LEU A 336 17.48 -14.24 8.10
N MET A 337 18.67 -13.66 7.92
CA MET A 337 18.91 -12.55 6.97
C MET A 337 19.52 -12.99 5.63
N ALA A 338 19.64 -14.30 5.37
CA ALA A 338 20.24 -14.81 4.13
C ALA A 338 19.49 -14.36 2.86
N ASP A 339 18.19 -14.14 2.97
CA ASP A 339 17.32 -13.75 1.86
C ASP A 339 17.20 -12.20 1.70
N GLY A 340 18.06 -11.41 2.35
CA GLY A 340 18.13 -9.96 2.20
C GLY A 340 17.20 -9.20 3.14
N LEU A 341 16.24 -8.43 2.61
CA LEU A 341 15.43 -7.42 3.32
C LEU A 341 14.60 -7.90 4.52
N GLY A 342 14.64 -9.18 4.86
CA GLY A 342 13.85 -9.81 5.91
C GLY A 342 13.09 -11.02 5.40
N GLY A 343 12.24 -11.61 6.22
CA GLY A 343 11.52 -12.83 5.87
C GLY A 343 10.49 -13.25 6.90
N CYS A 344 9.96 -14.46 6.69
CA CYS A 344 8.98 -15.09 7.56
C CYS A 344 9.35 -16.53 7.87
N LEU A 345 9.03 -16.95 9.09
CA LEU A 345 9.11 -18.33 9.55
C LEU A 345 7.73 -18.79 10.05
N PHE A 346 7.18 -19.83 9.43
CA PHE A 346 5.91 -20.45 9.80
C PHE A 346 6.20 -21.74 10.57
N ILE A 347 5.81 -21.78 11.85
CA ILE A 347 5.99 -22.94 12.71
C ILE A 347 4.75 -23.80 12.60
N GLY A 348 4.86 -24.87 11.81
CA GLY A 348 3.79 -25.84 11.61
C GLY A 348 3.93 -27.08 12.47
N SER A 349 2.85 -27.84 12.64
CA SER A 349 2.83 -29.06 13.46
C SER A 349 3.57 -30.26 12.82
N LYS A 350 3.87 -30.20 11.51
CA LYS A 350 4.58 -31.24 10.76
C LYS A 350 5.97 -30.80 10.32
N ASP A 351 6.15 -29.53 10.00
CA ASP A 351 7.39 -28.96 9.49
C ASP A 351 7.41 -27.46 9.70
N THR A 352 8.58 -26.84 9.55
CA THR A 352 8.77 -25.38 9.61
C THR A 352 9.10 -24.86 8.22
N LEU A 353 8.37 -23.84 7.76
CA LEU A 353 8.59 -23.20 6.47
C LEU A 353 9.21 -21.82 6.66
N MET A 354 10.26 -21.54 5.92
CA MET A 354 10.93 -20.23 5.89
C MET A 354 10.88 -19.65 4.48
N CYS A 355 10.71 -18.33 4.38
CA CYS A 355 10.82 -17.59 3.13
C CYS A 355 11.42 -16.20 3.37
N GLY A 356 12.01 -15.61 2.34
CA GLY A 356 12.41 -14.22 2.32
C GLY A 356 11.22 -13.29 2.08
N CYS A 357 11.52 -11.99 2.04
CA CYS A 357 10.56 -10.92 1.78
C CYS A 357 9.76 -11.20 0.50
N GLY A 358 8.42 -11.03 0.55
CA GLY A 358 7.54 -11.31 -0.58
C GLY A 358 7.41 -12.79 -0.95
N GLY A 359 7.73 -13.70 -0.02
CA GLY A 359 7.65 -15.16 -0.27
C GLY A 359 8.80 -15.72 -1.10
N TYR A 360 9.86 -14.94 -1.32
CA TYR A 360 11.03 -15.38 -2.08
C TYR A 360 11.75 -16.53 -1.38
N ASN A 361 12.31 -17.46 -2.16
CA ASN A 361 13.10 -18.58 -1.66
C ASN A 361 12.39 -19.41 -0.56
N SER A 362 11.11 -19.73 -0.78
CA SER A 362 10.33 -20.58 0.15
C SER A 362 10.93 -21.98 0.25
N ARG A 363 11.20 -22.45 1.47
CA ARG A 363 11.82 -23.73 1.77
C ARG A 363 11.34 -24.33 3.10
N LEU A 364 11.32 -25.64 3.20
CA LEU A 364 11.12 -26.34 4.45
C LEU A 364 12.47 -26.52 5.18
N LEU A 365 12.52 -26.24 6.48
CA LEU A 365 13.76 -26.35 7.26
C LEU A 365 14.20 -27.81 7.48
N SER A 366 13.32 -28.78 7.31
CA SER A 366 13.68 -30.21 7.25
C SER A 366 14.49 -30.58 6.00
N GLY A 367 14.59 -29.69 5.00
CA GLY A 367 15.18 -29.99 3.70
C GLY A 367 14.29 -30.81 2.77
N ARG A 368 13.08 -31.21 3.20
CA ARG A 368 12.09 -31.90 2.38
C ARG A 368 11.55 -30.96 1.29
N VAL A 369 11.38 -31.47 0.09
CA VAL A 369 10.72 -30.75 -1.00
C VAL A 369 9.28 -31.25 -1.11
N PRO A 370 8.24 -30.38 -0.91
CA PRO A 370 6.85 -30.78 -1.09
C PRO A 370 6.53 -31.23 -2.50
N ASN A 371 5.79 -32.34 -2.62
CA ASN A 371 5.30 -32.83 -3.92
C ASN A 371 3.93 -32.24 -4.22
N VAL A 372 3.89 -30.96 -4.51
CA VAL A 372 2.66 -30.20 -4.84
C VAL A 372 2.82 -29.60 -6.22
N SER A 373 1.99 -30.05 -7.16
CA SER A 373 1.94 -29.44 -8.50
C SER A 373 1.37 -28.02 -8.42
N PRO A 374 1.95 -27.03 -9.12
CA PRO A 374 1.41 -25.68 -9.18
C PRO A 374 -0.02 -25.64 -9.75
N TYR A 375 -0.94 -24.94 -9.07
CA TYR A 375 -2.33 -24.77 -9.52
C TYR A 375 -2.86 -23.33 -9.38
N LEU A 376 -2.17 -22.46 -8.66
CA LEU A 376 -2.54 -21.07 -8.59
C LEU A 376 -2.08 -20.32 -9.85
N ARG A 377 -2.86 -19.31 -10.25
CA ARG A 377 -2.52 -18.48 -11.41
C ARG A 377 -1.14 -17.83 -11.24
N ARG A 378 -0.22 -18.11 -12.14
CA ARG A 378 1.10 -17.46 -12.24
C ARG A 378 1.00 -16.20 -13.07
N ILE A 379 1.83 -15.21 -12.75
CA ILE A 379 1.97 -13.98 -13.53
C ILE A 379 3.22 -14.13 -14.42
N PRO A 380 3.10 -13.99 -15.73
CA PRO A 380 4.25 -14.16 -16.63
C PRO A 380 5.42 -13.21 -16.25
N GLY A 381 6.61 -13.78 -16.10
CA GLY A 381 7.85 -13.07 -15.76
C GLY A 381 7.96 -12.65 -14.28
N ALA A 382 7.08 -13.15 -13.40
CA ALA A 382 7.11 -12.83 -11.97
C ALA A 382 7.81 -13.89 -11.11
N ASP A 383 8.63 -14.74 -11.72
CA ASP A 383 9.47 -15.78 -11.09
C ASP A 383 10.76 -15.22 -10.45
N VAL A 384 10.85 -13.90 -10.32
CA VAL A 384 12.00 -13.17 -9.77
C VAL A 384 11.68 -12.53 -8.41
N PHE A 385 12.76 -12.11 -7.73
CA PHE A 385 12.66 -11.37 -6.48
C PHE A 385 12.08 -10.01 -6.70
N TYR A 386 11.20 -9.38 -6.58
CA TYR A 386 10.64 -8.08 -6.96
C TYR A 386 10.28 -7.99 -8.45
N PRO A 387 9.16 -8.56 -8.85
CA PRO A 387 8.72 -8.56 -10.25
C PRO A 387 8.15 -7.20 -10.68
N ASP A 388 9.01 -6.16 -10.73
CA ASP A 388 8.68 -4.89 -11.37
C ASP A 388 8.42 -5.12 -12.87
N GLY A 389 7.39 -4.49 -13.40
CA GLY A 389 6.89 -4.74 -14.74
C GLY A 389 5.80 -5.81 -14.78
N PRO A 390 6.04 -7.09 -14.47
CA PRO A 390 4.99 -8.11 -14.40
C PRO A 390 3.83 -7.76 -13.47
N HIS A 391 4.10 -7.14 -12.33
CA HIS A 391 3.06 -6.70 -11.38
C HIS A 391 2.18 -5.59 -11.97
N GLU A 392 2.78 -4.59 -12.61
CA GLU A 392 2.08 -3.52 -13.32
C GLU A 392 1.29 -4.05 -14.52
N GLN A 393 1.85 -5.02 -15.25
CA GLN A 393 1.18 -5.65 -16.41
C GLN A 393 -0.06 -6.46 -15.99
N ASP A 394 -0.07 -7.09 -14.80
CA ASP A 394 -1.26 -7.75 -14.28
C ASP A 394 -2.41 -6.76 -13.98
N TRP A 395 -2.08 -5.55 -13.51
CA TRP A 395 -3.08 -4.49 -13.37
C TRP A 395 -3.59 -3.98 -14.74
N ILE A 396 -2.70 -3.74 -15.69
CA ILE A 396 -3.08 -3.32 -17.06
C ILE A 396 -4.00 -4.35 -17.70
N ARG A 397 -3.69 -5.64 -17.55
CA ARG A 397 -4.57 -6.72 -18.02
C ARG A 397 -5.97 -6.59 -17.38
N ALA A 398 -6.03 -6.43 -16.05
CA ALA A 398 -7.30 -6.29 -15.34
C ALA A 398 -8.09 -5.02 -15.76
N CYS A 399 -7.40 -3.93 -16.14
CA CYS A 399 -8.04 -2.73 -16.66
C CYS A 399 -8.69 -2.95 -18.02
N LYS A 400 -8.14 -3.87 -18.84
CA LYS A 400 -8.63 -4.18 -20.20
C LYS A 400 -9.73 -5.22 -20.23
N ASP A 401 -9.90 -5.98 -19.16
CA ASP A 401 -11.02 -6.92 -19.01
C ASP A 401 -12.34 -6.14 -18.88
N SER A 402 -13.41 -6.63 -19.48
CA SER A 402 -14.73 -6.05 -19.24
C SER A 402 -15.11 -6.20 -17.75
N PRO A 403 -15.85 -5.24 -17.18
CA PRO A 403 -16.21 -5.27 -15.76
C PRO A 403 -16.86 -6.59 -15.30
N GLU A 404 -17.67 -7.21 -16.18
CA GLU A 404 -18.42 -8.44 -15.91
C GLU A 404 -17.52 -9.69 -15.88
N ASN A 405 -16.45 -9.68 -16.67
CA ASN A 405 -15.54 -10.82 -16.84
C ASN A 405 -14.13 -10.57 -16.26
N ARG A 406 -13.97 -9.48 -15.51
CA ARG A 406 -12.66 -9.07 -15.00
C ARG A 406 -12.07 -10.11 -14.06
N THR A 407 -10.95 -10.68 -14.46
CA THR A 407 -10.06 -11.35 -13.53
C THR A 407 -9.29 -10.30 -12.75
N GLN A 408 -9.53 -10.20 -11.45
CA GLN A 408 -8.89 -9.19 -10.62
C GLN A 408 -7.36 -9.30 -10.66
N ALA A 409 -6.68 -8.16 -10.55
CA ALA A 409 -5.25 -8.14 -10.33
C ALA A 409 -4.89 -8.75 -8.95
N THR A 410 -3.67 -9.26 -8.81
CA THR A 410 -3.31 -10.10 -7.65
C THR A 410 -3.43 -9.39 -6.30
N SER A 411 -3.10 -8.09 -6.25
CA SER A 411 -3.20 -7.27 -5.04
C SER A 411 -4.28 -6.18 -5.20
N ASN A 412 -5.44 -6.55 -5.77
CA ASN A 412 -6.57 -5.64 -5.88
C ASN A 412 -7.06 -5.17 -4.51
N PHE A 413 -7.79 -4.05 -4.45
CA PHE A 413 -8.14 -3.42 -3.17
C PHE A 413 -9.13 -4.24 -2.33
N ALA A 414 -9.85 -5.21 -2.89
CA ALA A 414 -10.65 -6.15 -2.09
C ALA A 414 -9.75 -7.09 -1.26
N TYR A 415 -8.53 -7.34 -1.71
CA TYR A 415 -7.50 -8.08 -0.96
C TYR A 415 -6.62 -7.13 -0.14
N SER A 416 -6.02 -6.14 -0.80
CA SER A 416 -5.00 -5.29 -0.18
C SER A 416 -5.57 -4.27 0.79
N GLY A 417 -6.84 -3.91 0.69
CA GLY A 417 -7.49 -3.03 1.67
C GLY A 417 -7.56 -3.65 3.06
N PRO A 418 -8.22 -4.81 3.26
CA PRO A 418 -8.22 -5.51 4.55
C PRO A 418 -6.80 -5.91 5.02
N PHE A 419 -5.90 -6.26 4.12
CA PHE A 419 -4.51 -6.50 4.46
C PHE A 419 -3.81 -5.24 5.00
N ASN A 420 -4.00 -4.11 4.34
CA ASN A 420 -3.43 -2.84 4.79
C ASN A 420 -4.05 -2.36 6.12
N GLU A 421 -5.33 -2.66 6.38
CA GLU A 421 -5.94 -2.41 7.69
C GLU A 421 -5.18 -3.18 8.79
N MET A 422 -4.86 -4.47 8.57
CA MET A 422 -4.03 -5.25 9.49
C MET A 422 -2.65 -4.60 9.72
N VAL A 423 -1.99 -4.18 8.65
CA VAL A 423 -0.69 -3.49 8.74
C VAL A 423 -0.83 -2.23 9.59
N LEU A 424 -1.80 -1.39 9.32
CA LEU A 424 -2.02 -0.16 10.08
C LEU A 424 -2.39 -0.42 11.55
N MET A 425 -3.02 -1.54 11.87
CA MET A 425 -3.24 -1.97 13.26
C MET A 425 -1.93 -2.12 14.03
N GLY A 426 -0.87 -2.62 13.41
CA GLY A 426 0.46 -2.67 14.02
C GLY A 426 1.02 -1.28 14.32
N VAL A 427 0.89 -0.34 13.36
CA VAL A 427 1.26 1.07 13.57
C VAL A 427 0.49 1.67 14.74
N LEU A 428 -0.83 1.41 14.85
CA LEU A 428 -1.65 1.89 15.96
C LEU A 428 -1.20 1.28 17.29
N ALA A 429 -0.87 -0.01 17.32
CA ALA A 429 -0.40 -0.70 18.53
C ALA A 429 0.92 -0.07 19.06
N ILE A 430 1.82 0.32 18.16
CA ILE A 430 3.05 1.03 18.53
C ILE A 430 2.71 2.43 19.06
N ARG A 431 1.87 3.20 18.38
CA ARG A 431 1.49 4.56 18.82
C ARG A 431 0.74 4.58 20.14
N LEU A 432 0.03 3.49 20.48
CA LEU A 432 -0.75 3.32 21.71
C LEU A 432 -0.05 2.47 22.78
N GLN A 433 1.22 2.07 22.57
CA GLN A 433 1.93 1.17 23.49
C GLN A 433 2.06 1.70 24.91
N GLY A 434 1.97 3.03 25.12
CA GLY A 434 1.95 3.66 26.43
C GLY A 434 0.80 3.21 27.34
N LEU A 435 -0.25 2.58 26.78
CA LEU A 435 -1.31 1.91 27.54
C LEU A 435 -0.86 0.60 28.20
N ASN A 436 0.30 0.06 27.81
CA ASN A 436 0.91 -1.14 28.36
C ASN A 436 -0.02 -2.36 28.42
N LYS A 437 -0.87 -2.54 27.45
CA LYS A 437 -1.80 -3.66 27.30
C LYS A 437 -1.95 -4.13 25.86
N ALA A 438 -2.46 -5.33 25.68
CA ALA A 438 -2.94 -5.75 24.37
C ALA A 438 -4.27 -5.04 24.06
N LEU A 439 -4.44 -4.62 22.81
CA LEU A 439 -5.61 -3.89 22.33
C LEU A 439 -6.55 -4.85 21.60
N ASP A 440 -7.80 -4.93 22.05
CA ASP A 440 -8.84 -5.75 21.45
C ASP A 440 -9.54 -4.97 20.32
N TRP A 441 -9.69 -5.61 19.15
CA TRP A 441 -10.15 -4.97 17.93
C TRP A 441 -11.49 -5.52 17.44
N ASP A 442 -12.43 -4.62 17.20
CA ASP A 442 -13.68 -4.86 16.47
C ASP A 442 -13.46 -4.43 15.00
N GLY A 443 -13.06 -5.37 14.16
CA GLY A 443 -12.70 -5.10 12.76
C GLY A 443 -13.88 -4.63 11.91
N GLU A 444 -15.10 -5.08 12.20
CA GLU A 444 -16.29 -4.65 11.46
C GLU A 444 -16.57 -3.17 11.66
N ASN A 445 -16.45 -2.68 12.90
CA ASN A 445 -16.75 -1.31 13.28
C ASN A 445 -15.51 -0.40 13.34
N MET A 446 -14.31 -0.90 13.01
CA MET A 446 -13.03 -0.17 13.01
C MET A 446 -12.79 0.54 14.36
N ARG A 447 -12.83 -0.18 15.48
CA ARG A 447 -12.64 0.39 16.81
C ARG A 447 -11.96 -0.56 17.77
N PHE A 448 -11.24 0.01 18.72
CA PHE A 448 -10.78 -0.73 19.90
C PHE A 448 -11.91 -0.85 20.92
N THR A 449 -12.06 -2.04 21.51
CA THR A 449 -13.16 -2.34 22.45
C THR A 449 -12.73 -2.26 23.92
N ASN A 450 -11.44 -2.25 24.19
CA ASN A 450 -10.89 -2.25 25.55
C ASN A 450 -10.14 -0.97 25.93
N ILE A 451 -10.36 0.15 25.23
CA ILE A 451 -9.89 1.48 25.63
C ILE A 451 -11.07 2.26 26.21
N SER A 452 -10.97 2.65 27.49
CA SER A 452 -12.03 3.40 28.16
C SER A 452 -11.97 4.90 27.85
N THR A 453 -13.10 5.59 28.01
CA THR A 453 -13.20 7.05 27.80
C THR A 453 -12.37 7.90 28.78
N SER A 454 -12.04 7.35 29.95
CA SER A 454 -11.25 8.00 31.00
C SER A 454 -9.77 7.60 30.98
N GLU A 455 -9.36 6.73 30.05
CA GLU A 455 -8.00 6.24 29.99
C GLU A 455 -7.07 7.26 29.37
N GLU A 456 -5.91 7.44 29.96
CA GLU A 456 -4.91 8.41 29.52
C GLU A 456 -3.70 7.70 28.88
N LEU A 457 -3.16 8.32 27.84
CA LEU A 457 -1.97 7.89 27.11
C LEU A 457 -0.83 8.87 27.36
N LYS A 458 0.23 8.37 27.99
CA LYS A 458 1.45 9.15 28.24
C LYS A 458 2.38 9.06 27.02
N ILE A 459 2.68 10.19 26.37
CA ILE A 459 3.56 10.24 25.21
C ILE A 459 4.73 11.20 25.46
N LEU A 460 5.91 10.83 25.01
CA LEU A 460 7.10 11.67 25.01
C LEU A 460 6.96 12.78 23.97
N ILE A 461 7.05 14.04 24.41
CA ILE A 461 6.97 15.23 23.53
C ILE A 461 8.32 15.90 23.31
N SER A 462 9.30 15.67 24.20
CA SER A 462 10.66 16.17 24.06
C SER A 462 11.63 15.25 24.81
N ASP A 463 12.77 14.95 24.18
CA ASP A 463 13.83 14.11 24.75
C ASP A 463 15.18 14.81 24.53
N ASP A 464 15.56 15.67 25.48
CA ASP A 464 16.81 16.42 25.44
C ASP A 464 17.84 15.77 26.36
N PHE A 465 19.02 15.53 25.81
CA PHE A 465 20.18 15.06 26.55
C PHE A 465 21.28 16.14 26.53
N LYS A 466 21.79 16.46 27.71
CA LYS A 466 22.90 17.43 27.88
C LYS A 466 23.96 16.84 28.81
N VAL A 467 25.17 17.30 28.64
CA VAL A 467 26.24 17.08 29.65
C VAL A 467 26.58 18.43 30.24
N LEU A 468 26.39 18.56 31.53
CA LEU A 468 26.75 19.78 32.27
C LEU A 468 27.77 19.40 33.34
N ASP A 469 28.91 20.06 33.36
CA ASP A 469 30.03 19.80 34.30
C ASP A 469 30.43 18.33 34.40
N GLY A 470 30.41 17.61 33.27
CA GLY A 470 30.72 16.19 33.16
C GLY A 470 29.61 15.24 33.61
N HIS A 471 28.45 15.75 33.99
CA HIS A 471 27.28 14.94 34.37
C HIS A 471 26.19 14.92 33.33
N PRO A 472 25.61 13.72 33.04
CA PRO A 472 24.50 13.62 32.12
C PRO A 472 23.21 14.20 32.72
N ILE A 473 22.52 15.02 31.97
CA ILE A 473 21.20 15.54 32.29
C ILE A 473 20.22 15.05 31.22
N PHE A 474 19.18 14.37 31.68
CA PHE A 474 18.09 13.86 30.85
C PHE A 474 16.87 14.78 31.08
N ASP A 475 16.49 15.57 30.06
CA ASP A 475 15.32 16.44 30.12
C ASP A 475 14.21 15.84 29.20
N LYS A 476 13.52 14.82 29.76
CA LYS A 476 12.40 14.17 29.08
C LYS A 476 11.09 14.80 29.52
N LYS A 477 10.33 15.30 28.55
CA LYS A 477 8.99 15.85 28.79
C LYS A 477 7.95 14.94 28.19
N TYR A 478 6.93 14.66 28.97
CA TYR A 478 5.78 13.88 28.59
C TYR A 478 4.51 14.72 28.68
N ASP A 479 3.55 14.38 27.82
CA ASP A 479 2.20 14.92 27.93
C ASP A 479 1.19 13.78 28.03
N MET A 480 0.01 14.09 28.59
CA MET A 480 -1.09 13.15 28.79
C MET A 480 -2.20 13.45 27.80
N PHE A 481 -2.56 12.44 27.03
CA PHE A 481 -3.61 12.52 26.02
C PHE A 481 -4.74 11.57 26.38
N ASN A 482 -5.98 11.93 26.03
CA ASN A 482 -7.07 10.95 26.12
C ASN A 482 -6.82 9.80 25.15
N ALA A 483 -6.73 8.58 25.66
CA ALA A 483 -6.31 7.40 24.88
C ALA A 483 -7.33 7.05 23.79
N LEU A 484 -8.63 7.13 24.09
CA LEU A 484 -9.68 6.81 23.11
C LEU A 484 -9.75 7.86 21.98
N ALA A 485 -9.60 9.14 22.33
CA ALA A 485 -9.55 10.21 21.33
C ALA A 485 -8.33 10.07 20.41
N SER A 486 -7.15 9.76 20.98
CA SER A 486 -5.93 9.48 20.20
C SER A 486 -6.10 8.27 19.29
N ALA A 487 -6.67 7.16 19.81
CA ALA A 487 -6.94 5.96 19.01
C ALA A 487 -7.87 6.27 17.84
N ASN A 488 -8.95 7.01 18.06
CA ASN A 488 -9.89 7.39 17.00
C ASN A 488 -9.23 8.30 15.94
N GLU A 489 -8.38 9.25 16.36
CA GLU A 489 -7.62 10.09 15.42
C GLU A 489 -6.64 9.25 14.58
N TYR A 490 -6.00 8.22 15.16
CA TYR A 490 -5.09 7.36 14.43
C TYR A 490 -5.82 6.39 13.49
N ILE A 491 -7.05 5.98 13.84
CA ILE A 491 -7.92 5.16 12.98
C ILE A 491 -8.40 5.97 11.77
N LYS A 492 -8.72 7.27 11.98
CA LYS A 492 -9.22 8.18 10.98
C LYS A 492 -8.65 9.58 11.20
N HIS A 493 -7.64 9.93 10.41
CA HIS A 493 -6.98 11.22 10.52
C HIS A 493 -7.91 12.38 10.16
N THR A 494 -7.81 13.45 10.94
CA THR A 494 -8.42 14.75 10.64
C THR A 494 -7.61 15.45 9.55
N TYR A 495 -8.22 15.68 8.41
CA TYR A 495 -7.55 16.35 7.29
C TYR A 495 -7.50 17.87 7.48
N ARG A 496 -6.41 18.46 7.05
CA ARG A 496 -6.23 19.91 6.99
C ARG A 496 -7.33 20.56 6.14
N GLN A 497 -7.73 21.78 6.49
CA GLN A 497 -8.74 22.55 5.75
C GLN A 497 -8.42 22.60 4.24
N GLY A 498 -9.42 22.36 3.41
CA GLY A 498 -9.30 22.30 1.94
C GLY A 498 -8.96 20.90 1.40
N TRP A 499 -8.79 19.90 2.28
CA TRP A 499 -8.60 18.50 1.90
C TRP A 499 -9.73 17.66 2.47
N ASN A 500 -10.33 16.82 1.64
CA ASN A 500 -11.47 16.00 2.03
C ASN A 500 -11.40 14.63 1.35
N LEU A 501 -11.97 13.63 2.01
CA LEU A 501 -12.29 12.34 1.42
C LEU A 501 -13.78 12.30 1.03
N PRO A 502 -14.14 11.54 -0.01
CA PRO A 502 -15.55 11.25 -0.26
C PRO A 502 -16.17 10.46 0.90
N SER A 503 -17.48 10.48 1.01
CA SER A 503 -18.19 9.69 2.00
C SER A 503 -18.00 8.19 1.75
N MET A 504 -17.83 7.42 2.83
CA MET A 504 -17.75 5.96 2.74
C MET A 504 -19.08 5.41 2.22
N PRO A 505 -19.09 4.58 1.17
CA PRO A 505 -20.29 3.87 0.74
C PRO A 505 -20.85 2.97 1.85
N LEU A 506 -22.17 2.78 1.87
CA LEU A 506 -22.86 1.87 2.81
C LEU A 506 -22.45 0.41 2.60
#